data_3229e37db4f50a07fb26782f85b00df2
#
_entry.id   3229e37db4f50a07fb26782f85b00df2
#
_cell.length_a   1.000
_cell.length_b   1.000
_cell.length_c   1.000
_cell.angle_alpha   90.00
_cell.angle_beta   90.00
_cell.angle_gamma   90.00
#
_symmetry.space_group_name_H-M   'P 1'
#
loop_
_entity.id
_entity.type
_entity.pdbx_description
1 polymer ?
#
loop_
_entity_poly.entity_id
_entity_poly.type
_entity_poly.pdbx_seq_one_letter_code
_entity_poly.pdbx_strand_id
1 'polypeptide(L)'
;MSPSDGDFEIGTDGPSVILVGVDDSTTSLRAGWYAAGLARRQGARIVSVFVAPMASFGMSGPGGAALAVAKDEAFRSTAEEMELRAAVIGDELGISITFIAAKGDPFSEICRIADEVRADAIVVGASAHAGHKLIGSLAVRLVRANKWPVTVVP
;
A
#
# COMPACT_ATOMS: atom_id res chain seq x y z
N MET A 1 -21.12 -24.43 13.46
CA MET A 1 -19.79 -24.91 13.04
C MET A 1 -18.97 -23.65 12.77
N SER A 2 -18.05 -23.32 13.67
CA SER A 2 -17.18 -22.16 13.46
C SER A 2 -16.29 -22.45 12.25
N PRO A 3 -16.08 -21.51 11.31
CA PRO A 3 -15.11 -21.70 10.25
C PRO A 3 -13.74 -21.92 10.87
N SER A 4 -13.05 -22.94 10.44
CA SER A 4 -11.70 -23.22 10.87
C SER A 4 -10.80 -22.05 10.47
N ASP A 5 -9.95 -21.64 11.39
CA ASP A 5 -9.00 -20.53 11.35
C ASP A 5 -7.99 -20.71 10.20
N GLY A 6 -8.43 -20.61 8.96
CA GLY A 6 -7.57 -20.84 7.79
C GLY A 6 -8.20 -20.75 6.41
N ASP A 7 -9.50 -20.86 6.31
CA ASP A 7 -10.16 -20.84 5.00
C ASP A 7 -10.82 -19.48 4.74
N PHE A 8 -10.13 -18.65 3.96
CA PHE A 8 -10.71 -17.44 3.38
C PHE A 8 -11.72 -17.86 2.30
N GLU A 9 -13.01 -17.65 2.57
CA GLU A 9 -14.06 -17.82 1.56
C GLU A 9 -14.34 -16.49 0.85
N ILE A 10 -13.91 -16.41 -0.40
CA ILE A 10 -14.24 -15.26 -1.26
C ILE A 10 -15.76 -15.20 -1.42
N GLY A 11 -16.35 -14.08 -1.04
CA GLY A 11 -17.74 -13.74 -1.32
C GLY A 11 -18.73 -14.00 -0.18
N THR A 12 -18.33 -14.56 0.95
CA THR A 12 -19.26 -14.79 2.07
C THR A 12 -19.47 -13.51 2.89
N ASP A 13 -18.41 -12.81 3.27
CA ASP A 13 -18.50 -11.62 4.11
C ASP A 13 -17.80 -10.37 3.53
N GLY A 14 -17.17 -10.49 2.37
CA GLY A 14 -16.30 -9.43 1.82
C GLY A 14 -15.02 -9.21 2.62
N PRO A 15 -14.17 -8.26 2.22
CA PRO A 15 -12.90 -8.02 2.89
C PRO A 15 -13.09 -7.36 4.26
N SER A 16 -12.43 -7.90 5.29
CA SER A 16 -12.31 -7.31 6.63
C SER A 16 -11.06 -6.44 6.78
N VAL A 17 -10.01 -6.77 6.04
CA VAL A 17 -8.74 -6.04 6.02
C VAL A 17 -8.35 -5.73 4.58
N ILE A 18 -8.30 -4.45 4.24
CA ILE A 18 -7.92 -3.98 2.91
C ILE A 18 -6.54 -3.33 3.01
N LEU A 19 -5.55 -3.88 2.31
CA LEU A 19 -4.25 -3.24 2.17
C LEU A 19 -4.26 -2.31 0.95
N VAL A 20 -3.79 -1.08 1.14
CA VAL A 20 -3.66 -0.08 0.06
C VAL A 20 -2.21 0.30 -0.10
N GLY A 21 -1.65 0.07 -1.28
CA GLY A 21 -0.34 0.61 -1.63
C GLY A 21 -0.47 2.09 -1.99
N VAL A 22 0.27 2.94 -1.29
CA VAL A 22 0.26 4.40 -1.50
C VAL A 22 1.64 4.92 -1.84
N ASP A 23 1.67 5.88 -2.74
CA ASP A 23 2.81 6.73 -3.05
C ASP A 23 2.30 8.16 -3.29
N ASP A 24 3.13 9.07 -3.74
CA ASP A 24 2.71 10.46 -3.97
C ASP A 24 2.01 10.70 -5.33
N SER A 25 1.60 9.65 -6.02
CA SER A 25 0.95 9.74 -7.32
C SER A 25 -0.56 9.98 -7.22
N THR A 26 -1.12 10.60 -8.26
CA THR A 26 -2.58 10.83 -8.36
C THR A 26 -3.37 9.53 -8.37
N THR A 27 -2.85 8.49 -9.03
CA THR A 27 -3.52 7.18 -9.09
C THR A 27 -3.51 6.47 -7.74
N SER A 28 -2.43 6.61 -6.97
CA SER A 28 -2.34 6.14 -5.60
C SER A 28 -3.35 6.83 -4.68
N LEU A 29 -3.51 8.14 -4.82
CA LEU A 29 -4.51 8.90 -4.06
C LEU A 29 -5.95 8.42 -4.40
N ARG A 30 -6.24 8.19 -5.68
CA ARG A 30 -7.50 7.61 -6.12
C ARG A 30 -7.74 6.20 -5.54
N ALA A 31 -6.69 5.38 -5.52
CA ALA A 31 -6.73 4.05 -4.89
C ALA A 31 -7.08 4.14 -3.40
N GLY A 32 -6.48 5.09 -2.69
CA GLY A 32 -6.80 5.38 -1.28
C GLY A 32 -8.27 5.74 -1.07
N TRP A 33 -8.82 6.65 -1.86
CA TRP A 33 -10.24 7.03 -1.78
C TRP A 33 -11.19 5.89 -2.15
N TYR A 34 -10.84 5.09 -3.17
CA TYR A 34 -11.61 3.91 -3.55
C TYR A 34 -11.65 2.90 -2.40
N ALA A 35 -10.50 2.60 -1.81
CA ALA A 35 -10.40 1.68 -0.67
C ALA A 35 -11.14 2.21 0.56
N ALA A 36 -11.08 3.52 0.85
CA ALA A 36 -11.82 4.13 1.94
C ALA A 36 -13.34 3.97 1.78
N GLY A 37 -13.85 4.20 0.57
CA GLY A 37 -15.26 3.97 0.26
C GLY A 37 -15.66 2.50 0.39
N LEU A 38 -14.81 1.59 -0.03
CA LEU A 38 -15.02 0.14 0.10
C LEU A 38 -15.01 -0.27 1.57
N ALA A 39 -14.02 0.16 2.34
CA ALA A 39 -13.89 -0.14 3.77
C ALA A 39 -15.11 0.35 4.56
N ARG A 40 -15.59 1.57 4.29
CA ARG A 40 -16.79 2.11 4.94
C ARG A 40 -18.04 1.27 4.66
N ARG A 41 -18.21 0.78 3.43
CA ARG A 41 -19.38 -0.05 3.07
C ARG A 41 -19.29 -1.47 3.63
N GLN A 42 -18.08 -2.00 3.75
CA GLN A 42 -17.84 -3.37 4.19
C GLN A 42 -17.60 -3.49 5.72
N GLY A 43 -17.44 -2.37 6.41
CA GLY A 43 -17.01 -2.40 7.82
C GLY A 43 -15.56 -2.87 7.98
N ALA A 44 -14.74 -2.72 6.94
CA ALA A 44 -13.34 -3.15 6.93
C ALA A 44 -12.41 -2.10 7.54
N ARG A 45 -11.25 -2.54 8.02
CA ARG A 45 -10.12 -1.65 8.33
C ARG A 45 -9.17 -1.55 7.13
N ILE A 46 -8.45 -0.43 7.06
CA ILE A 46 -7.42 -0.21 6.03
C ILE A 46 -6.03 -0.32 6.65
N VAL A 47 -5.13 -0.96 5.92
CA VAL A 47 -3.69 -0.86 6.13
C VAL A 47 -3.09 -0.13 4.92
N SER A 48 -2.70 1.12 5.13
CA SER A 48 -2.07 1.96 4.11
C SER A 48 -0.56 1.76 4.15
N VAL A 49 0.04 1.36 3.04
CA VAL A 49 1.46 0.98 2.97
C VAL A 49 2.19 1.87 1.97
N PHE A 50 3.20 2.57 2.47
CA PHE A 50 4.15 3.32 1.66
C PHE A 50 5.49 2.59 1.63
N VAL A 51 6.00 2.31 0.44
CA VAL A 51 7.30 1.65 0.26
C VAL A 51 8.22 2.54 -0.55
N ALA A 52 9.33 2.94 0.05
CA ALA A 52 10.40 3.63 -0.65
C ALA A 52 11.50 2.65 -1.08
N PRO A 53 12.10 2.81 -2.28
CA PRO A 53 13.21 1.98 -2.69
C PRO A 53 14.40 2.17 -1.75
N MET A 54 15.12 1.09 -1.45
CA MET A 54 16.39 1.20 -0.73
C MET A 54 17.40 1.96 -1.58
N ALA A 55 18.24 2.78 -0.92
CA ALA A 55 19.35 3.44 -1.59
C ALA A 55 20.25 2.38 -2.25
N SER A 56 20.46 2.50 -3.55
CA SER A 56 21.33 1.58 -4.29
C SER A 56 22.74 1.61 -3.72
N PHE A 57 23.40 0.47 -3.69
CA PHE A 57 24.77 0.25 -3.22
C PHE A 57 25.88 1.03 -3.99
N GLY A 58 25.53 1.96 -4.85
CA GLY A 58 26.42 2.74 -5.70
C GLY A 58 26.90 4.07 -5.11
N MET A 59 26.64 4.36 -3.84
CA MET A 59 26.95 5.65 -3.22
C MET A 59 28.24 5.62 -2.38
N SER A 60 29.25 4.88 -2.84
CA SER A 60 30.59 4.85 -2.26
C SER A 60 31.45 5.96 -2.87
N GLY A 61 31.24 7.20 -2.47
CA GLY A 61 32.07 8.33 -2.90
C GLY A 61 31.94 9.52 -1.96
N PRO A 62 32.82 10.55 -2.14
CA PRO A 62 32.69 11.79 -1.39
C PRO A 62 31.29 12.39 -1.62
N GLY A 63 30.50 12.55 -0.57
CA GLY A 63 29.10 13.01 -0.64
C GLY A 63 28.06 11.91 -0.58
N GLY A 64 28.41 10.63 -0.69
CA GLY A 64 27.46 9.51 -0.60
C GLY A 64 26.74 9.43 0.74
N ALA A 65 27.45 9.69 1.83
CA ALA A 65 26.86 9.74 3.18
C ALA A 65 25.84 10.89 3.34
N ALA A 66 26.14 12.07 2.82
CA ALA A 66 25.25 13.23 2.87
C ALA A 66 23.98 12.98 2.06
N LEU A 67 24.10 12.34 0.88
CA LEU A 67 22.96 11.99 0.05
C LEU A 67 22.10 10.89 0.70
N ALA A 68 22.71 9.91 1.38
CA ALA A 68 21.98 8.89 2.13
C ALA A 68 21.15 9.50 3.27
N VAL A 69 21.74 10.45 4.04
CA VAL A 69 21.03 11.18 5.08
C VAL A 69 19.87 11.99 4.49
N ALA A 70 20.08 12.71 3.40
CA ALA A 70 19.03 13.49 2.75
C ALA A 70 17.87 12.61 2.26
N LYS A 71 18.16 11.43 1.70
CA LYS A 71 17.14 10.47 1.29
C LYS A 71 16.36 9.89 2.48
N ASP A 72 17.05 9.63 3.58
CA ASP A 72 16.41 9.13 4.80
C ASP A 72 15.50 10.19 5.43
N GLU A 73 15.92 11.44 5.45
CA GLU A 73 15.09 12.56 5.90
C GLU A 73 13.87 12.76 4.99
N ALA A 74 14.05 12.72 3.67
CA ALA A 74 12.95 12.82 2.71
C ALA A 74 11.93 11.68 2.88
N PHE A 75 12.41 10.45 3.08
CA PHE A 75 11.54 9.31 3.38
C PHE A 75 10.73 9.54 4.65
N ARG A 76 11.37 9.98 5.71
CA ARG A 76 10.75 10.22 7.01
C ARG A 76 9.70 11.31 6.93
N SER A 77 10.02 12.44 6.29
CA SER A 77 9.10 13.54 6.08
C SER A 77 7.86 13.14 5.27
N THR A 78 8.07 12.39 4.18
CA THR A 78 6.97 11.88 3.35
C THR A 78 6.10 10.90 4.13
N ALA A 79 6.69 9.99 4.89
CA ALA A 79 5.96 9.03 5.71
C ALA A 79 5.11 9.71 6.78
N GLU A 80 5.66 10.70 7.49
CA GLU A 80 4.94 11.48 8.51
C GLU A 80 3.74 12.23 7.91
N GLU A 81 3.91 12.84 6.73
CA GLU A 81 2.83 13.54 6.04
C GLU A 81 1.71 12.57 5.61
N MET A 82 2.07 11.40 5.07
CA MET A 82 1.11 10.38 4.66
C MET A 82 0.37 9.78 5.86
N GLU A 83 1.07 9.53 6.96
CA GLU A 83 0.47 9.04 8.20
C GLU A 83 -0.56 10.01 8.76
N LEU A 84 -0.20 11.31 8.84
CA LEU A 84 -1.11 12.34 9.29
C LEU A 84 -2.35 12.44 8.39
N ARG A 85 -2.15 12.39 7.07
CA ARG A 85 -3.24 12.41 6.10
C ARG A 85 -4.17 11.19 6.25
N ALA A 86 -3.61 10.01 6.47
CA ALA A 86 -4.38 8.79 6.73
C ALA A 86 -5.20 8.89 8.02
N ALA A 87 -4.63 9.46 9.09
CA ALA A 87 -5.34 9.67 10.35
C ALA A 87 -6.54 10.61 10.18
N VAL A 88 -6.35 11.74 9.49
CA VAL A 88 -7.43 12.71 9.21
C VAL A 88 -8.57 12.05 8.41
N ILE A 89 -8.24 11.31 7.36
CA ILE A 89 -9.24 10.60 6.54
C ILE A 89 -9.97 9.55 7.37
N GLY A 90 -9.25 8.80 8.20
CA GLY A 90 -9.84 7.80 9.09
C GLY A 90 -10.87 8.41 10.03
N ASP A 91 -10.53 9.53 10.68
CA ASP A 91 -11.42 10.25 11.59
C ASP A 91 -12.63 10.83 10.86
N GLU A 92 -12.44 11.47 9.71
CA GLU A 92 -13.53 12.08 8.92
C GLU A 92 -14.52 11.02 8.40
N LEU A 93 -14.05 9.86 8.01
CA LEU A 93 -14.88 8.80 7.43
C LEU A 93 -15.34 7.76 8.45
N GLY A 94 -14.87 7.82 9.68
CA GLY A 94 -15.17 6.86 10.74
C GLY A 94 -14.66 5.45 10.42
N ILE A 95 -13.50 5.35 9.75
CA ILE A 95 -12.85 4.07 9.41
C ILE A 95 -11.50 3.94 10.11
N SER A 96 -11.12 2.72 10.46
CA SER A 96 -9.80 2.44 11.02
C SER A 96 -8.76 2.38 9.91
N ILE A 97 -7.77 3.25 9.96
CA ILE A 97 -6.63 3.25 9.04
C ILE A 97 -5.34 3.11 9.84
N THR A 98 -4.57 2.07 9.56
CA THR A 98 -3.20 1.90 10.07
C THR A 98 -2.23 2.26 8.93
N PHE A 99 -1.26 3.13 9.19
CA PHE A 99 -0.23 3.49 8.22
C PHE A 99 1.07 2.75 8.51
N ILE A 100 1.70 2.21 7.48
CA ILE A 100 2.99 1.52 7.56
C ILE A 100 3.90 2.07 6.48
N ALA A 101 5.07 2.55 6.87
CA ALA A 101 6.14 2.93 5.94
C ALA A 101 7.25 1.87 5.97
N ALA A 102 7.70 1.44 4.80
CA ALA A 102 8.75 0.45 4.63
C ALA A 102 9.77 0.89 3.56
N LYS A 103 10.95 0.30 3.61
CA LYS A 103 11.99 0.47 2.58
C LYS A 103 12.28 -0.88 1.94
N GLY A 104 12.35 -0.93 0.62
CA GLY A 104 12.65 -2.15 -0.11
C GLY A 104 12.01 -2.22 -1.49
N ASP A 105 11.89 -3.43 -2.02
CA ASP A 105 11.12 -3.68 -3.23
C ASP A 105 9.62 -3.61 -2.91
N PRO A 106 8.86 -2.74 -3.58
CA PRO A 106 7.44 -2.53 -3.26
C PRO A 106 6.60 -3.80 -3.28
N PHE A 107 6.83 -4.69 -4.25
CA PHE A 107 6.11 -5.96 -4.31
C PHE A 107 6.41 -6.85 -3.09
N SER A 108 7.68 -7.01 -2.76
CA SER A 108 8.12 -7.87 -1.65
C SER A 108 7.60 -7.35 -0.31
N GLU A 109 7.69 -6.04 -0.08
CA GLU A 109 7.21 -5.42 1.16
C GLU A 109 5.69 -5.45 1.29
N ILE A 110 4.97 -5.17 0.20
CA ILE A 110 3.50 -5.28 0.20
C ILE A 110 3.06 -6.72 0.49
N CYS A 111 3.69 -7.72 -0.15
CA CYS A 111 3.37 -9.11 0.13
C CYS A 111 3.66 -9.50 1.58
N ARG A 112 4.81 -9.11 2.11
CA ARG A 112 5.19 -9.37 3.50
C ARG A 112 4.18 -8.77 4.47
N ILE A 113 3.85 -7.49 4.30
CA ILE A 113 2.90 -6.79 5.16
C ILE A 113 1.49 -7.38 5.00
N ALA A 114 1.07 -7.71 3.78
CA ALA A 114 -0.24 -8.34 3.54
C ALA A 114 -0.39 -9.68 4.28
N ASP A 115 0.67 -10.48 4.29
CA ASP A 115 0.70 -11.73 5.08
C ASP A 115 0.64 -11.44 6.60
N GLU A 116 1.43 -10.48 7.09
CA GLU A 116 1.48 -10.12 8.53
C GLU A 116 0.14 -9.61 9.06
N VAL A 117 -0.53 -8.74 8.28
CA VAL A 117 -1.82 -8.16 8.70
C VAL A 117 -3.02 -9.03 8.32
N ARG A 118 -2.79 -10.14 7.64
CA ARG A 118 -3.82 -11.02 7.09
C ARG A 118 -4.80 -10.24 6.20
N ALA A 119 -4.25 -9.54 5.21
CA ALA A 119 -5.07 -8.78 4.28
C ALA A 119 -5.97 -9.69 3.44
N ASP A 120 -7.22 -9.30 3.28
CA ASP A 120 -8.22 -10.01 2.45
C ASP A 120 -8.25 -9.48 1.01
N ALA A 121 -7.75 -8.27 0.79
CA ALA A 121 -7.69 -7.64 -0.52
C ALA A 121 -6.55 -6.61 -0.58
N ILE A 122 -6.03 -6.39 -1.77
CA ILE A 122 -5.02 -5.36 -2.05
C ILE A 122 -5.57 -4.38 -3.09
N VAL A 123 -5.41 -3.09 -2.82
CA VAL A 123 -5.78 -2.00 -3.73
C VAL A 123 -4.53 -1.21 -4.07
N VAL A 124 -4.27 -0.98 -5.34
CA VAL A 124 -3.15 -0.17 -5.82
C VAL A 124 -3.57 0.75 -6.95
N GLY A 125 -2.90 1.86 -7.11
CA GLY A 125 -3.07 2.73 -8.28
C GLY A 125 -2.41 2.14 -9.53
N ALA A 126 -2.94 2.48 -10.69
CA ALA A 126 -2.24 2.23 -11.95
C ALA A 126 -0.96 3.07 -12.01
N SER A 127 0.07 2.59 -12.73
CA SER A 127 1.33 3.34 -12.87
C SER A 127 1.12 4.65 -13.63
N ALA A 128 1.59 5.75 -13.05
CA ALA A 128 1.56 7.07 -13.68
C ALA A 128 2.76 7.35 -14.61
N HIS A 129 3.75 6.43 -14.66
CA HIS A 129 5.06 6.68 -15.28
C HIS A 129 5.16 6.46 -16.79
N ALA A 130 4.10 6.03 -17.45
CA ALA A 130 4.11 5.93 -18.89
C ALA A 130 2.91 6.70 -19.43
N GLY A 131 3.10 7.64 -20.32
CA GLY A 131 2.04 8.36 -21.04
C GLY A 131 1.06 7.47 -21.82
N HIS A 132 1.02 6.20 -21.48
CA HIS A 132 0.10 5.17 -21.90
C HIS A 132 -0.51 4.54 -20.65
N LYS A 133 -1.80 4.25 -20.72
CA LYS A 133 -2.60 3.58 -19.65
C LYS A 133 -2.13 2.13 -19.44
N LEU A 134 -0.93 1.93 -18.95
CA LEU A 134 -0.37 0.62 -18.65
C LEU A 134 -0.55 0.30 -17.17
N ILE A 135 -1.02 -0.88 -16.90
CA ILE A 135 -0.98 -1.46 -15.56
C ILE A 135 0.48 -1.50 -15.13
N GLY A 136 0.82 -0.87 -13.98
CA GLY A 136 2.19 -0.82 -13.49
C GLY A 136 2.75 -2.20 -13.16
N SER A 137 4.07 -2.31 -13.16
CA SER A 137 4.78 -3.57 -12.89
C SER A 137 4.40 -4.19 -11.53
N LEU A 138 4.15 -3.35 -10.51
CA LEU A 138 3.70 -3.78 -9.19
C LEU A 138 2.35 -4.50 -9.26
N ALA A 139 1.35 -3.90 -9.92
CA ALA A 139 0.02 -4.47 -10.05
C ALA A 139 0.07 -5.82 -10.80
N VAL A 140 0.85 -5.90 -11.89
CA VAL A 140 1.04 -7.15 -12.63
C VAL A 140 1.67 -8.24 -11.75
N ARG A 141 2.69 -7.91 -10.97
CA ARG A 141 3.34 -8.86 -10.05
C ARG A 141 2.38 -9.34 -8.97
N LEU A 142 1.57 -8.45 -8.40
CA LEU A 142 0.57 -8.79 -7.38
C LEU A 142 -0.50 -9.73 -7.93
N VAL A 143 -1.04 -9.45 -9.12
CA VAL A 143 -2.02 -10.32 -9.77
C VAL A 143 -1.41 -11.69 -10.08
N ARG A 144 -0.18 -11.74 -10.59
CA ARG A 144 0.52 -13.00 -10.89
C ARG A 144 0.87 -13.82 -9.65
N ALA A 145 1.02 -13.18 -8.50
CA ALA A 145 1.25 -13.90 -7.23
C ALA A 145 0.06 -14.79 -6.84
N ASN A 146 -1.14 -14.47 -7.33
CA ASN A 146 -2.36 -15.26 -7.15
C ASN A 146 -2.69 -15.60 -5.68
N LYS A 147 -2.37 -14.66 -4.76
CA LYS A 147 -2.60 -14.82 -3.32
C LYS A 147 -3.77 -14.01 -2.79
N TRP A 148 -4.03 -12.83 -3.36
CA TRP A 148 -5.06 -11.91 -2.94
C TRP A 148 -5.91 -11.42 -4.11
N PRO A 149 -7.18 -11.10 -3.90
CA PRO A 149 -7.91 -10.22 -4.79
C PRO A 149 -7.16 -8.88 -4.91
N VAL A 150 -6.89 -8.45 -6.14
CA VAL A 150 -6.16 -7.21 -6.43
C VAL A 150 -7.02 -6.28 -7.25
N THR A 151 -7.24 -5.07 -6.74
CA THR A 151 -7.92 -3.99 -7.45
C THR A 151 -6.91 -2.96 -7.91
N VAL A 152 -6.92 -2.66 -9.21
CA VAL A 152 -6.07 -1.62 -9.82
C VAL A 152 -6.93 -0.42 -10.17
N VAL A 153 -6.65 0.73 -9.56
CA VAL A 153 -7.43 1.96 -9.74
C VAL A 153 -6.72 2.86 -10.74
N PRO A 154 -7.38 3.24 -11.88
CA PRO A 154 -6.80 4.10 -12.90
C PRO A 154 -6.66 5.56 -12.48
#